data_48e9f2e2a0424eac1fb1eb02366bf13d
#
_entry.id   48e9f2e2a0424eac1fb1eb02366bf13d
#
_cell.length_a   1.000
_cell.length_b   1.000
_cell.length_c   1.000
_cell.angle_alpha   90.00
_cell.angle_beta   90.00
_cell.angle_gamma   90.00
#
_symmetry.space_group_name_H-M   'P 1'
#
loop_
_entity.id
_entity.type
_entity.pdbx_description
1 polymer ?
#
loop_
_entity_poly.entity_id
_entity_poly.type
_entity_poly.pdbx_seq_one_letter_code
_entity_poly.pdbx_strand_id
1 'polypeptide(L)'
;MSTVRVIQNKQRLTKEGNAPLYITFYLGKEKLMLPCKVSVPAAKFDEKSGLLKGNSKEAKDINLIVSNLKARVNDILVKFRLRNQALTKDIFMREYNNPSDYKTFHDFVKEHMKTYSRRIEMGTFKHHLSCMKKFKAYNELLQFQDLTPDYLTDYLIYMKKELGNTEITAQRNMSTIKIYVTAAYRKGYIEENPFQEFHIKRIKSDVDYLTEEELMQFVQLYYQRTLPEKLQLTLAFFLFMCFTSMHITDARMFCIEQVNNDVLTYYRVKNRNCKPEPIKIPMPVPAEKLLEEWAEGREEGRLFRNVQCDQVVSRQLKAIAKELGINKKISAKTGRHTFATIYLRKTKDLSSLQKLLGHSNIRETMIYAHVMDESKREGMQCFNSFTL
;
A
#
# COMPACT_ATOMS: atom_id res chain seq x y z
N MET A 1 -40.52 18.25 14.61
CA MET A 1 -39.19 18.41 15.22
C MET A 1 -38.98 17.36 16.28
N SER A 2 -37.91 16.58 16.27
CA SER A 2 -37.58 15.64 17.33
C SER A 2 -37.19 16.42 18.58
N THR A 3 -38.07 16.44 19.59
CA THR A 3 -37.78 17.14 20.83
C THR A 3 -36.97 16.23 21.73
N VAL A 4 -35.77 16.65 22.09
CA VAL A 4 -34.89 15.93 23.04
C VAL A 4 -35.34 16.24 24.46
N ARG A 5 -35.81 15.24 25.19
CA ARG A 5 -36.30 15.39 26.57
C ARG A 5 -35.48 14.53 27.54
N VAL A 6 -35.35 15.00 28.75
CA VAL A 6 -34.79 14.23 29.85
C VAL A 6 -35.94 13.68 30.67
N ILE A 7 -35.91 12.39 30.93
CA ILE A 7 -36.95 11.69 31.75
C ILE A 7 -36.29 10.90 32.86
N GLN A 8 -37.01 10.72 33.95
CA GLN A 8 -36.63 9.86 35.03
C GLN A 8 -37.40 8.52 34.98
N ASN A 9 -36.67 7.40 35.04
CA ASN A 9 -37.32 6.09 35.06
C ASN A 9 -37.60 5.66 36.49
N LYS A 10 -38.82 5.95 36.96
CA LYS A 10 -39.29 5.66 38.31
C LYS A 10 -39.53 4.15 38.56
N GLN A 11 -39.54 3.32 37.52
CA GLN A 11 -39.69 1.86 37.65
C GLN A 11 -38.38 1.15 38.05
N ARG A 12 -37.24 1.83 37.91
CA ARG A 12 -35.92 1.29 38.26
C ARG A 12 -35.29 2.12 39.37
N LEU A 13 -35.65 1.85 40.59
CA LEU A 13 -35.08 2.53 41.77
C LEU A 13 -33.79 1.83 42.20
N THR A 14 -32.78 2.62 42.58
CA THR A 14 -31.60 2.12 43.29
C THR A 14 -31.96 1.72 44.72
N LYS A 15 -31.09 0.98 45.44
CA LYS A 15 -31.27 0.64 46.84
C LYS A 15 -31.47 1.84 47.75
N GLU A 16 -31.05 3.02 47.32
CA GLU A 16 -31.15 4.31 48.02
C GLU A 16 -32.40 5.13 47.60
N GLY A 17 -33.31 4.57 46.83
CA GLY A 17 -34.51 5.26 46.35
C GLY A 17 -34.29 6.27 45.21
N ASN A 18 -33.13 6.27 44.56
CA ASN A 18 -32.85 7.12 43.43
C ASN A 18 -33.28 6.46 42.12
N ALA A 19 -33.86 7.24 41.20
CA ALA A 19 -34.22 6.77 39.86
C ALA A 19 -33.28 7.28 38.79
N PRO A 20 -32.86 6.44 37.81
CA PRO A 20 -31.92 6.82 36.76
C PRO A 20 -32.56 7.79 35.76
N LEU A 21 -31.73 8.72 35.26
CA LEU A 21 -32.11 9.67 34.21
C LEU A 21 -31.75 9.13 32.83
N TYR A 22 -32.63 9.42 31.87
CA TYR A 22 -32.47 9.07 30.45
C TYR A 22 -32.77 10.28 29.57
N ILE A 23 -32.01 10.41 28.50
CA ILE A 23 -32.35 11.32 27.40
C ILE A 23 -33.21 10.53 26.40
N THR A 24 -34.33 11.10 26.00
CA THR A 24 -35.27 10.48 25.03
C THR A 24 -35.51 11.42 23.86
N PHE A 25 -35.55 10.86 22.66
CA PHE A 25 -35.89 11.54 21.43
C PHE A 25 -36.38 10.52 20.39
N TYR A 26 -36.92 11.03 19.27
CA TYR A 26 -37.41 10.19 18.18
C TYR A 26 -36.51 10.32 16.96
N LEU A 27 -36.16 9.20 16.32
CA LEU A 27 -35.63 9.13 14.98
C LEU A 27 -36.70 8.52 14.06
N GLY A 28 -37.33 9.35 13.25
CA GLY A 28 -38.51 8.95 12.50
C GLY A 28 -39.63 8.50 13.45
N LYS A 29 -40.01 7.21 13.38
CA LYS A 29 -41.04 6.59 14.24
C LYS A 29 -40.45 5.88 15.47
N GLU A 30 -39.13 5.70 15.54
CA GLU A 30 -38.47 4.96 16.62
C GLU A 30 -38.10 5.89 17.78
N LYS A 31 -38.50 5.51 19.01
CA LYS A 31 -38.10 6.20 20.25
C LYS A 31 -36.80 5.64 20.76
N LEU A 32 -35.82 6.50 20.92
CA LEU A 32 -34.51 6.17 21.51
C LEU A 32 -34.44 6.66 22.97
N MET A 33 -33.76 5.86 23.80
CA MET A 33 -33.49 6.19 25.20
C MET A 33 -32.00 5.97 25.50
N LEU A 34 -31.33 7.04 25.90
CA LEU A 34 -29.92 7.01 26.26
C LEU A 34 -29.73 7.22 27.77
N PRO A 35 -29.00 6.34 28.47
CA PRO A 35 -28.77 6.51 29.90
C PRO A 35 -27.83 7.68 30.17
N CYS A 36 -28.21 8.56 31.12
CA CYS A 36 -27.32 9.65 31.55
C CYS A 36 -26.25 9.16 32.54
N LYS A 37 -26.29 7.90 32.95
CA LYS A 37 -25.40 7.29 33.96
C LYS A 37 -25.44 7.99 35.34
N VAL A 38 -26.50 8.72 35.61
CA VAL A 38 -26.77 9.39 36.90
C VAL A 38 -28.17 9.00 37.37
N SER A 39 -28.33 8.83 38.69
CA SER A 39 -29.58 8.52 39.33
C SER A 39 -29.88 9.57 40.42
N VAL A 40 -31.12 10.01 40.53
CA VAL A 40 -31.49 11.13 41.41
C VAL A 40 -32.81 10.83 42.12
N PRO A 41 -33.05 11.39 43.35
CA PRO A 41 -34.32 11.24 44.04
C PRO A 41 -35.49 11.80 43.22
N ALA A 42 -36.60 11.06 43.17
CA ALA A 42 -37.77 11.47 42.37
C ALA A 42 -38.32 12.84 42.75
N ALA A 43 -38.30 13.18 44.02
CA ALA A 43 -38.77 14.47 44.54
C ALA A 43 -37.94 15.69 44.10
N LYS A 44 -36.67 15.47 43.77
CA LYS A 44 -35.74 16.55 43.37
C LYS A 44 -35.69 16.78 41.85
N PHE A 45 -36.31 15.94 41.04
CA PHE A 45 -36.31 16.06 39.58
C PHE A 45 -37.55 16.80 39.07
N ASP A 46 -37.34 17.81 38.22
CA ASP A 46 -38.44 18.50 37.55
C ASP A 46 -38.61 17.96 36.11
N GLU A 47 -39.72 17.28 35.87
CA GLU A 47 -40.01 16.68 34.57
C GLU A 47 -40.23 17.70 33.42
N LYS A 48 -40.62 18.93 33.77
CA LYS A 48 -40.87 19.99 32.76
C LYS A 48 -39.55 20.57 32.23
N SER A 49 -38.65 20.95 33.14
CA SER A 49 -37.34 21.47 32.77
C SER A 49 -36.33 20.37 32.41
N GLY A 50 -36.52 19.15 32.90
CA GLY A 50 -35.57 18.05 32.78
C GLY A 50 -34.31 18.22 33.63
N LEU A 51 -34.39 19.04 34.69
CA LEU A 51 -33.28 19.37 35.57
C LEU A 51 -33.63 19.07 37.05
N LEU A 52 -32.57 18.97 37.87
CA LEU A 52 -32.75 18.87 39.33
C LEU A 52 -33.06 20.22 39.90
N LYS A 53 -34.01 20.22 40.85
CA LYS A 53 -34.36 21.37 41.72
C LYS A 53 -33.28 21.56 42.80
N GLY A 54 -32.93 22.82 43.11
CA GLY A 54 -32.03 23.18 44.18
C GLY A 54 -30.66 23.71 43.67
N ASN A 55 -29.95 24.38 44.59
CA ASN A 55 -28.69 25.08 44.30
C ASN A 55 -27.45 24.37 44.89
N SER A 56 -27.61 23.12 45.36
CA SER A 56 -26.48 22.32 45.86
C SER A 56 -25.43 22.12 44.76
N LYS A 57 -24.16 21.98 45.14
CA LYS A 57 -23.07 21.69 44.21
C LYS A 57 -23.34 20.43 43.38
N GLU A 58 -23.83 19.39 44.06
CA GLU A 58 -24.19 18.13 43.42
C GLU A 58 -25.31 18.30 42.37
N ALA A 59 -26.36 19.10 42.67
CA ALA A 59 -27.44 19.35 41.71
C ALA A 59 -26.93 20.13 40.51
N LYS A 60 -26.01 21.06 40.68
CA LYS A 60 -25.36 21.83 39.59
C LYS A 60 -24.51 20.93 38.73
N ASP A 61 -23.70 20.05 39.32
CA ASP A 61 -22.83 19.12 38.58
C ASP A 61 -23.67 18.13 37.76
N ILE A 62 -24.75 17.57 38.33
CA ILE A 62 -25.63 16.68 37.60
C ILE A 62 -26.36 17.40 36.46
N ASN A 63 -26.87 18.62 36.71
CA ASN A 63 -27.50 19.43 35.67
C ASN A 63 -26.55 19.78 34.54
N LEU A 64 -25.27 20.03 34.82
CA LEU A 64 -24.24 20.24 33.80
C LEU A 64 -23.98 18.97 32.98
N ILE A 65 -23.87 17.81 33.61
CA ILE A 65 -23.72 16.52 32.91
C ILE A 65 -24.90 16.26 31.96
N VAL A 66 -26.14 16.43 32.47
CA VAL A 66 -27.35 16.23 31.68
C VAL A 66 -27.44 17.21 30.52
N SER A 67 -27.12 18.48 30.76
CA SER A 67 -27.09 19.53 29.72
C SER A 67 -26.07 19.22 28.63
N ASN A 68 -24.85 18.79 29.00
CA ASN A 68 -23.80 18.41 28.05
C ASN A 68 -24.21 17.19 27.19
N LEU A 69 -24.82 16.16 27.82
CA LEU A 69 -25.31 15.00 27.10
C LEU A 69 -26.47 15.36 26.14
N LYS A 70 -27.37 16.25 26.57
CA LYS A 70 -28.47 16.75 25.73
C LYS A 70 -27.94 17.58 24.55
N ALA A 71 -26.93 18.45 24.78
CA ALA A 71 -26.25 19.20 23.73
C ALA A 71 -25.62 18.26 22.70
N ARG A 72 -24.90 17.21 23.14
CA ARG A 72 -24.28 16.21 22.26
C ARG A 72 -25.29 15.50 21.37
N VAL A 73 -26.46 15.11 21.91
CA VAL A 73 -27.53 14.52 21.12
C VAL A 73 -28.07 15.52 20.10
N ASN A 74 -28.32 16.78 20.51
CA ASN A 74 -28.79 17.82 19.60
C ASN A 74 -27.79 18.13 18.50
N ASP A 75 -26.49 18.17 18.78
CA ASP A 75 -25.45 18.42 17.80
C ASP A 75 -25.46 17.35 16.69
N ILE A 76 -25.62 16.08 17.05
CA ILE A 76 -25.76 14.99 16.07
C ILE A 76 -27.03 15.20 15.23
N LEU A 77 -28.18 15.43 15.86
CA LEU A 77 -29.45 15.63 15.15
C LEU A 77 -29.39 16.81 14.19
N VAL A 78 -28.82 17.95 14.62
CA VAL A 78 -28.64 19.17 13.81
C VAL A 78 -27.65 18.92 12.66
N LYS A 79 -26.52 18.27 12.94
CA LYS A 79 -25.49 17.94 11.96
C LYS A 79 -26.09 17.20 10.75
N PHE A 80 -26.88 16.14 11.01
CA PHE A 80 -27.51 15.33 9.94
C PHE A 80 -28.65 16.06 9.24
N ARG A 81 -29.40 16.88 9.97
CA ARG A 81 -30.45 17.72 9.37
C ARG A 81 -29.90 18.77 8.43
N LEU A 82 -28.85 19.52 8.84
CA LEU A 82 -28.21 20.54 7.99
C LEU A 82 -27.60 19.94 6.73
N ARG A 83 -27.22 18.67 6.78
CA ARG A 83 -26.68 17.94 5.64
C ARG A 83 -27.76 17.26 4.78
N ASN A 84 -29.02 17.38 5.17
CA ASN A 84 -30.16 16.71 4.53
C ASN A 84 -29.98 15.18 4.41
N GLN A 85 -29.36 14.58 5.44
CA GLN A 85 -29.05 13.15 5.48
C GLN A 85 -30.00 12.38 6.37
N ALA A 86 -30.37 11.17 5.93
CA ALA A 86 -31.12 10.25 6.76
C ALA A 86 -30.28 9.81 7.96
N LEU A 87 -30.82 9.94 9.17
CA LEU A 87 -30.19 9.51 10.41
C LEU A 87 -30.89 8.26 10.91
N THR A 88 -30.25 7.10 10.74
CA THR A 88 -30.73 5.84 11.33
C THR A 88 -30.22 5.68 12.77
N LYS A 89 -30.83 4.77 13.53
CA LYS A 89 -30.41 4.46 14.89
C LYS A 89 -28.93 4.03 14.97
N ASP A 90 -28.50 3.19 14.03
CA ASP A 90 -27.15 2.66 14.02
C ASP A 90 -26.13 3.78 13.74
N ILE A 91 -26.42 4.68 12.80
CA ILE A 91 -25.62 5.86 12.52
C ILE A 91 -25.56 6.76 13.76
N PHE A 92 -26.73 7.01 14.39
CA PHE A 92 -26.77 7.85 15.58
C PHE A 92 -25.96 7.24 16.73
N MET A 93 -26.13 5.95 17.03
CA MET A 93 -25.40 5.27 18.11
C MET A 93 -23.90 5.25 17.86
N ARG A 94 -23.48 5.11 16.61
CA ARG A 94 -22.08 5.19 16.22
C ARG A 94 -21.49 6.57 16.49
N GLU A 95 -22.15 7.65 16.01
CA GLU A 95 -21.73 9.04 16.25
C GLU A 95 -21.77 9.41 17.75
N TYR A 96 -22.73 8.88 18.48
CA TYR A 96 -22.86 9.12 19.90
C TYR A 96 -21.78 8.40 20.73
N ASN A 97 -21.44 7.16 20.40
CA ASN A 97 -20.41 6.38 21.11
C ASN A 97 -18.98 6.73 20.67
N ASN A 98 -18.81 7.00 19.39
CA ASN A 98 -17.53 7.37 18.78
C ASN A 98 -17.75 8.62 17.95
N PRO A 99 -17.75 9.82 18.55
CA PRO A 99 -17.82 11.04 17.77
C PRO A 99 -16.68 11.02 16.77
N SER A 100 -17.01 11.22 15.51
CA SER A 100 -15.98 11.33 14.49
C SER A 100 -15.17 12.60 14.76
N ASP A 101 -13.98 12.45 15.35
CA ASP A 101 -13.03 13.55 15.58
C ASP A 101 -12.53 14.15 14.25
N TYR A 102 -12.90 13.53 13.12
CA TYR A 102 -12.43 13.90 11.79
C TYR A 102 -13.50 14.67 11.01
N LYS A 103 -13.14 15.87 10.57
CA LYS A 103 -14.01 16.69 9.72
C LYS A 103 -14.14 16.14 8.31
N THR A 104 -13.09 15.51 7.79
CA THR A 104 -13.01 14.95 6.45
C THR A 104 -12.38 13.56 6.47
N PHE A 105 -12.57 12.80 5.40
CA PHE A 105 -11.84 11.55 5.18
C PHE A 105 -10.31 11.78 5.19
N HIS A 106 -9.85 12.92 4.69
CA HIS A 106 -8.41 13.23 4.66
C HIS A 106 -7.81 13.47 6.04
N ASP A 107 -8.58 14.02 6.99
CA ASP A 107 -8.13 14.17 8.38
C ASP A 107 -7.93 12.79 9.03
N PHE A 108 -8.88 11.88 8.80
CA PHE A 108 -8.75 10.48 9.20
C PHE A 108 -7.51 9.81 8.60
N VAL A 109 -7.31 9.96 7.29
CA VAL A 109 -6.14 9.38 6.60
C VAL A 109 -4.84 9.91 7.19
N LYS A 110 -4.75 11.22 7.45
CA LYS A 110 -3.56 11.85 8.04
C LYS A 110 -3.22 11.22 9.40
N GLU A 111 -4.20 11.04 10.29
CA GLU A 111 -3.98 10.40 11.58
C GLU A 111 -3.66 8.91 11.45
N HIS A 112 -4.38 8.20 10.58
CA HIS A 112 -4.13 6.79 10.34
C HIS A 112 -2.72 6.54 9.79
N MET A 113 -2.23 7.41 8.91
CA MET A 113 -0.88 7.33 8.33
C MET A 113 0.22 7.44 9.38
N LYS A 114 0.05 8.22 10.45
CA LYS A 114 1.04 8.34 11.55
C LYS A 114 1.32 6.98 12.20
N THR A 115 0.28 6.18 12.41
CA THR A 115 0.41 4.84 13.00
C THR A 115 0.84 3.82 11.96
N TYR A 116 0.28 3.90 10.75
CA TYR A 116 0.54 2.95 9.67
C TYR A 116 1.96 3.06 9.12
N SER A 117 2.56 4.26 9.12
CA SER A 117 3.94 4.49 8.66
C SER A 117 4.98 3.65 9.41
N ARG A 118 4.71 3.29 10.68
CA ARG A 118 5.60 2.44 11.48
C ARG A 118 5.61 0.98 11.04
N ARG A 119 4.68 0.57 10.18
CA ARG A 119 4.48 -0.82 9.73
C ARG A 119 4.92 -1.05 8.29
N ILE A 120 5.30 -0.01 7.57
CA ILE A 120 5.64 -0.08 6.15
C ILE A 120 7.00 0.56 5.88
N GLU A 121 7.67 0.08 4.85
CA GLU A 121 8.93 0.64 4.39
C GLU A 121 8.78 2.08 3.91
N MET A 122 9.83 2.89 4.09
CA MET A 122 9.84 4.32 3.74
C MET A 122 9.48 4.57 2.27
N GLY A 123 9.90 3.70 1.35
CA GLY A 123 9.55 3.81 -0.08
C GLY A 123 8.05 3.65 -0.31
N THR A 124 7.42 2.68 0.37
CA THR A 124 5.97 2.47 0.34
C THR A 124 5.23 3.65 0.97
N PHE A 125 5.74 4.18 2.08
CA PHE A 125 5.15 5.35 2.74
C PHE A 125 5.16 6.59 1.83
N LYS A 126 6.28 6.88 1.16
CA LYS A 126 6.37 7.98 0.19
C LYS A 126 5.36 7.81 -0.97
N HIS A 127 5.16 6.58 -1.44
CA HIS A 127 4.13 6.30 -2.45
C HIS A 127 2.72 6.58 -1.93
N HIS A 128 2.40 6.14 -0.70
CA HIS A 128 1.10 6.42 -0.07
C HIS A 128 0.87 7.92 0.09
N LEU A 129 1.87 8.69 0.56
CA LEU A 129 1.77 10.15 0.66
C LEU A 129 1.46 10.79 -0.70
N SER A 130 2.19 10.40 -1.75
CA SER A 130 1.97 10.92 -3.10
C SER A 130 0.57 10.59 -3.63
N CYS A 131 0.12 9.36 -3.41
CA CYS A 131 -1.21 8.90 -3.81
C CYS A 131 -2.31 9.71 -3.09
N MET A 132 -2.23 9.83 -1.76
CA MET A 132 -3.24 10.53 -0.97
C MET A 132 -3.22 12.05 -1.19
N LYS A 133 -2.07 12.64 -1.55
CA LYS A 133 -2.00 14.05 -2.00
C LYS A 133 -2.82 14.28 -3.27
N LYS A 134 -2.73 13.39 -4.26
CA LYS A 134 -3.52 13.45 -5.49
C LYS A 134 -5.01 13.26 -5.22
N PHE A 135 -5.34 12.31 -4.33
CA PHE A 135 -6.73 12.04 -3.95
C PHE A 135 -7.35 13.24 -3.23
N LYS A 136 -6.59 13.90 -2.34
CA LYS A 136 -7.03 15.13 -1.68
C LYS A 136 -7.21 16.28 -2.68
N ALA A 137 -6.34 16.42 -3.67
CA ALA A 137 -6.45 17.46 -4.68
C ALA A 137 -7.70 17.31 -5.59
N TYR A 138 -8.21 16.09 -5.76
CA TYR A 138 -9.45 15.83 -6.48
C TYR A 138 -10.69 16.32 -5.71
N ASN A 139 -10.75 16.09 -4.41
CA ASN A 139 -11.80 16.62 -3.53
C ASN A 139 -11.23 16.85 -2.12
N GLU A 140 -10.97 18.13 -1.79
CA GLU A 140 -10.34 18.51 -0.53
C GLU A 140 -11.23 18.27 0.70
N LEU A 141 -12.54 18.40 0.54
CA LEU A 141 -13.54 18.31 1.61
C LEU A 141 -14.28 16.96 1.62
N LEU A 142 -13.69 15.92 1.02
CA LEU A 142 -14.28 14.59 0.90
C LEU A 142 -14.79 14.07 2.24
N GLN A 143 -16.10 13.82 2.32
CA GLN A 143 -16.75 13.23 3.47
C GLN A 143 -16.78 11.71 3.36
N PHE A 144 -16.95 11.01 4.48
CA PHE A 144 -17.02 9.54 4.48
C PHE A 144 -18.17 8.97 3.65
N GLN A 145 -19.29 9.65 3.64
CA GLN A 145 -20.49 9.26 2.89
C GLN A 145 -20.36 9.43 1.38
N ASP A 146 -19.44 10.29 0.93
CA ASP A 146 -19.22 10.53 -0.50
C ASP A 146 -18.39 9.42 -1.14
N LEU A 147 -17.79 8.55 -0.32
CA LEU A 147 -16.98 7.40 -0.75
C LEU A 147 -17.88 6.27 -1.27
N THR A 148 -18.43 6.44 -2.45
CA THR A 148 -19.26 5.46 -3.16
C THR A 148 -18.46 4.73 -4.25
N PRO A 149 -18.95 3.59 -4.79
CA PRO A 149 -18.34 2.93 -5.95
C PRO A 149 -18.24 3.86 -7.16
N ASP A 150 -19.28 4.69 -7.40
CA ASP A 150 -19.30 5.66 -8.50
C ASP A 150 -18.22 6.73 -8.32
N TYR A 151 -18.08 7.29 -7.10
CA TYR A 151 -17.02 8.25 -6.79
C TYR A 151 -15.62 7.68 -7.06
N LEU A 152 -15.39 6.42 -6.73
CA LEU A 152 -14.11 5.75 -7.01
C LEU A 152 -13.89 5.55 -8.52
N THR A 153 -14.96 5.29 -9.26
CA THR A 153 -14.94 5.17 -10.73
C THR A 153 -14.60 6.52 -11.37
N ASP A 154 -15.24 7.59 -10.94
CA ASP A 154 -14.98 8.96 -11.42
C ASP A 154 -13.54 9.38 -11.14
N TYR A 155 -13.03 9.09 -9.94
CA TYR A 155 -11.64 9.35 -9.61
C TYR A 155 -10.66 8.54 -10.46
N LEU A 156 -10.97 7.27 -10.77
CA LEU A 156 -10.16 6.45 -11.69
C LEU A 156 -10.11 7.07 -13.10
N ILE A 157 -11.26 7.57 -13.60
CA ILE A 157 -11.36 8.26 -14.89
C ILE A 157 -10.52 9.55 -14.86
N TYR A 158 -10.67 10.35 -13.81
CA TYR A 158 -9.89 11.57 -13.59
C TYR A 158 -8.38 11.31 -13.61
N MET A 159 -7.90 10.27 -12.89
CA MET A 159 -6.48 9.92 -12.91
C MET A 159 -5.96 9.61 -14.31
N LYS A 160 -6.78 9.00 -15.16
CA LYS A 160 -6.40 8.61 -16.52
C LYS A 160 -6.46 9.79 -17.48
N LYS A 161 -7.54 10.56 -17.45
CA LYS A 161 -7.81 11.65 -18.42
C LYS A 161 -7.06 12.94 -18.06
N GLU A 162 -7.15 13.37 -16.79
CA GLU A 162 -6.61 14.66 -16.36
C GLU A 162 -5.17 14.58 -15.86
N LEU A 163 -4.82 13.50 -15.11
CA LEU A 163 -3.46 13.31 -14.60
C LEU A 163 -2.55 12.52 -15.55
N GLY A 164 -3.05 12.04 -16.68
CA GLY A 164 -2.28 11.28 -17.68
C GLY A 164 -1.68 9.98 -17.14
N ASN A 165 -2.24 9.42 -16.07
CA ASN A 165 -1.74 8.18 -15.51
C ASN A 165 -2.05 7.00 -16.43
N THR A 166 -1.06 6.11 -16.60
CA THR A 166 -1.33 4.81 -17.23
C THR A 166 -2.33 4.00 -16.40
N GLU A 167 -3.05 3.09 -17.04
CA GLU A 167 -4.01 2.20 -16.38
C GLU A 167 -3.37 1.48 -15.18
N ILE A 168 -2.15 0.94 -15.34
CA ILE A 168 -1.39 0.26 -14.28
C ILE A 168 -1.15 1.18 -13.08
N THR A 169 -0.77 2.43 -13.35
CA THR A 169 -0.52 3.43 -12.29
C THR A 169 -1.80 3.80 -11.57
N ALA A 170 -2.89 4.01 -12.30
CA ALA A 170 -4.18 4.35 -11.74
C ALA A 170 -4.71 3.22 -10.85
N GLN A 171 -4.68 1.96 -11.31
CA GLN A 171 -5.10 0.79 -10.53
C GLN A 171 -4.24 0.57 -9.28
N ARG A 172 -2.95 0.87 -9.34
CA ARG A 172 -2.05 0.83 -8.19
C ARG A 172 -2.40 1.90 -7.15
N ASN A 173 -2.75 3.11 -7.59
CA ASN A 173 -3.21 4.17 -6.71
C ASN A 173 -4.54 3.78 -6.04
N MET A 174 -5.47 3.17 -6.79
CA MET A 174 -6.72 2.64 -6.22
C MET A 174 -6.47 1.57 -5.15
N SER A 175 -5.46 0.71 -5.35
CA SER A 175 -5.06 -0.29 -4.34
C SER A 175 -4.56 0.38 -3.04
N THR A 176 -3.88 1.51 -3.14
CA THR A 176 -3.45 2.30 -1.97
C THR A 176 -4.64 2.94 -1.27
N ILE A 177 -5.57 3.55 -2.01
CA ILE A 177 -6.79 4.17 -1.46
C ILE A 177 -7.65 3.12 -0.74
N LYS A 178 -7.77 1.92 -1.31
CA LYS A 178 -8.49 0.79 -0.69
C LYS A 178 -8.03 0.50 0.73
N ILE A 179 -6.74 0.64 1.04
CA ILE A 179 -6.21 0.41 2.40
C ILE A 179 -6.88 1.37 3.40
N TYR A 180 -6.96 2.66 3.05
CA TYR A 180 -7.51 3.69 3.94
C TYR A 180 -9.03 3.65 4.03
N VAL A 181 -9.70 3.39 2.92
CA VAL A 181 -11.17 3.21 2.87
C VAL A 181 -11.57 1.98 3.70
N THR A 182 -10.85 0.87 3.54
CA THR A 182 -11.09 -0.34 4.35
C THR A 182 -10.80 -0.09 5.84
N ALA A 183 -9.79 0.72 6.18
CA ALA A 183 -9.52 1.10 7.56
C ALA A 183 -10.64 1.98 8.14
N ALA A 184 -11.19 2.92 7.36
CA ALA A 184 -12.33 3.73 7.76
C ALA A 184 -13.59 2.88 7.96
N TYR A 185 -13.85 1.93 7.06
CA TYR A 185 -14.95 0.96 7.19
C TYR A 185 -14.82 0.13 8.47
N ARG A 186 -13.66 -0.47 8.73
CA ARG A 186 -13.40 -1.27 9.94
C ARG A 186 -13.58 -0.48 11.24
N LYS A 187 -13.35 0.83 11.20
CA LYS A 187 -13.58 1.73 12.34
C LYS A 187 -15.01 2.28 12.40
N GLY A 188 -15.89 1.87 11.48
CA GLY A 188 -17.29 2.28 11.46
C GLY A 188 -17.54 3.70 10.95
N TYR A 189 -16.59 4.36 10.28
CA TYR A 189 -16.80 5.68 9.67
C TYR A 189 -17.56 5.61 8.34
N ILE A 190 -17.54 4.44 7.68
CA ILE A 190 -18.26 4.14 6.43
C ILE A 190 -19.15 2.94 6.70
N GLU A 191 -20.40 2.94 6.26
CA GLU A 191 -21.37 1.85 6.48
C GLU A 191 -21.08 0.64 5.61
N GLU A 192 -20.81 0.89 4.33
CA GLU A 192 -20.50 -0.13 3.35
C GLU A 192 -19.15 0.17 2.71
N ASN A 193 -18.33 -0.87 2.51
CA ASN A 193 -17.03 -0.69 1.87
C ASN A 193 -17.22 -0.62 0.34
N PRO A 194 -17.02 0.54 -0.31
CA PRO A 194 -17.27 0.70 -1.74
C PRO A 194 -16.37 -0.18 -2.61
N PHE A 195 -15.26 -0.70 -2.06
CA PHE A 195 -14.40 -1.67 -2.74
C PHE A 195 -14.94 -3.10 -2.75
N GLN A 196 -16.14 -3.36 -2.23
CA GLN A 196 -16.84 -4.63 -2.48
C GLN A 196 -17.37 -4.66 -3.91
N GLU A 197 -17.89 -3.56 -4.41
CA GLU A 197 -18.42 -3.42 -5.77
C GLU A 197 -17.35 -2.89 -6.74
N PHE A 198 -16.52 -1.95 -6.30
CA PHE A 198 -15.42 -1.43 -7.12
C PHE A 198 -14.27 -2.43 -7.23
N HIS A 199 -14.04 -2.97 -8.42
CA HIS A 199 -13.02 -3.98 -8.67
C HIS A 199 -11.74 -3.38 -9.26
N ILE A 200 -10.62 -3.59 -8.56
CA ILE A 200 -9.30 -3.19 -9.04
C ILE A 200 -8.79 -4.21 -10.06
N LYS A 201 -8.57 -3.77 -11.30
CA LYS A 201 -8.04 -4.61 -12.37
C LYS A 201 -6.55 -4.89 -12.14
N ARG A 202 -6.16 -6.15 -12.22
CA ARG A 202 -4.75 -6.56 -12.24
C ARG A 202 -4.27 -6.61 -13.68
N ILE A 203 -3.42 -5.65 -14.04
CA ILE A 203 -2.87 -5.56 -15.37
C ILE A 203 -1.43 -6.05 -15.32
N LYS A 204 -1.11 -7.03 -16.17
CA LYS A 204 0.27 -7.46 -16.36
C LYS A 204 1.02 -6.37 -17.12
N SER A 205 2.21 -6.03 -16.67
CA SER A 205 3.12 -5.17 -17.43
C SER A 205 4.02 -6.06 -18.27
N ASP A 206 4.23 -5.69 -19.53
CA ASP A 206 5.29 -6.26 -20.33
C ASP A 206 6.65 -5.93 -19.70
N VAL A 207 7.56 -6.87 -19.80
CA VAL A 207 8.87 -6.80 -19.19
C VAL A 207 9.90 -6.66 -20.29
N ASP A 208 10.56 -5.50 -20.36
CA ASP A 208 11.68 -5.29 -21.27
C ASP A 208 12.90 -6.09 -20.79
N TYR A 209 13.47 -6.89 -21.69
CA TYR A 209 14.73 -7.62 -21.48
C TYR A 209 15.60 -7.54 -22.73
N LEU A 210 16.90 -7.79 -22.59
CA LEU A 210 17.82 -7.89 -23.69
C LEU A 210 17.82 -9.31 -24.27
N THR A 211 17.88 -9.42 -25.59
CA THR A 211 18.21 -10.71 -26.23
C THR A 211 19.68 -11.07 -25.98
N GLU A 212 20.11 -12.28 -26.34
CA GLU A 212 21.50 -12.68 -26.18
C GLU A 212 22.43 -11.81 -27.05
N GLU A 213 21.99 -11.48 -28.27
CA GLU A 213 22.71 -10.60 -29.20
C GLU A 213 22.83 -9.17 -28.66
N GLU A 214 21.74 -8.61 -28.13
CA GLU A 214 21.74 -7.29 -27.52
C GLU A 214 22.63 -7.25 -26.26
N LEU A 215 22.57 -8.28 -25.41
CA LEU A 215 23.46 -8.39 -24.25
C LEU A 215 24.92 -8.47 -24.68
N MET A 216 25.21 -9.20 -25.76
CA MET A 216 26.56 -9.29 -26.31
C MET A 216 27.09 -7.93 -26.81
N GLN A 217 26.24 -7.07 -27.41
CA GLN A 217 26.60 -5.70 -27.77
C GLN A 217 26.99 -4.88 -26.54
N PHE A 218 26.27 -4.99 -25.41
CA PHE A 218 26.65 -4.34 -24.17
C PHE A 218 28.00 -4.85 -23.63
N VAL A 219 28.27 -6.16 -23.75
CA VAL A 219 29.53 -6.77 -23.35
C VAL A 219 30.68 -6.29 -24.25
N GLN A 220 30.48 -6.23 -25.56
CA GLN A 220 31.47 -5.73 -26.49
C GLN A 220 31.83 -4.26 -26.21
N LEU A 221 30.82 -3.39 -26.03
CA LEU A 221 31.02 -2.00 -25.65
C LEU A 221 31.81 -1.86 -24.34
N TYR A 222 31.53 -2.73 -23.36
CA TYR A 222 32.25 -2.75 -22.09
C TYR A 222 33.77 -3.00 -22.29
N TYR A 223 34.14 -3.96 -23.14
CA TYR A 223 35.53 -4.29 -23.41
C TYR A 223 36.24 -3.27 -24.32
N GLN A 224 35.53 -2.50 -25.11
CA GLN A 224 36.12 -1.42 -25.92
C GLN A 224 36.73 -0.29 -25.09
N ARG A 225 36.27 -0.10 -23.86
CA ARG A 225 36.75 0.94 -22.92
C ARG A 225 36.67 2.37 -23.49
N THR A 226 35.72 2.61 -24.36
CA THR A 226 35.53 3.92 -25.01
C THR A 226 34.67 4.87 -24.20
N LEU A 227 33.94 4.33 -23.20
CA LEU A 227 33.01 5.11 -22.39
C LEU A 227 33.72 5.92 -21.29
N PRO A 228 33.23 7.10 -20.94
CA PRO A 228 33.64 7.81 -19.74
C PRO A 228 33.54 6.94 -18.50
N GLU A 229 34.42 7.11 -17.51
CA GLU A 229 34.52 6.29 -16.31
C GLU A 229 33.16 6.04 -15.61
N LYS A 230 32.34 7.08 -15.47
CA LYS A 230 31.00 6.96 -14.84
C LYS A 230 30.03 6.06 -15.62
N LEU A 231 30.10 6.09 -16.95
CA LEU A 231 29.31 5.23 -17.82
C LEU A 231 29.87 3.81 -17.84
N GLN A 232 31.20 3.66 -17.81
CA GLN A 232 31.89 2.38 -17.71
C GLN A 232 31.48 1.65 -16.39
N LEU A 233 31.50 2.36 -15.27
CA LEU A 233 31.02 1.84 -13.98
C LEU A 233 29.53 1.43 -14.05
N THR A 234 28.69 2.25 -14.67
CA THR A 234 27.26 1.92 -14.81
C THR A 234 27.06 0.70 -15.69
N LEU A 235 27.83 0.56 -16.75
CA LEU A 235 27.76 -0.60 -17.64
C LEU A 235 28.25 -1.86 -16.94
N ALA A 236 29.39 -1.83 -16.23
CA ALA A 236 29.86 -2.94 -15.40
C ALA A 236 28.82 -3.39 -14.37
N PHE A 237 28.27 -2.44 -13.65
CA PHE A 237 27.22 -2.69 -12.65
C PHE A 237 25.97 -3.35 -13.27
N PHE A 238 25.56 -2.90 -14.44
CA PHE A 238 24.42 -3.47 -15.17
C PHE A 238 24.71 -4.89 -15.66
N LEU A 239 25.89 -5.12 -16.27
CA LEU A 239 26.29 -6.44 -16.73
C LEU A 239 26.40 -7.43 -15.56
N PHE A 240 26.92 -7.00 -14.42
CA PHE A 240 26.93 -7.82 -13.22
C PHE A 240 25.52 -8.26 -12.80
N MET A 241 24.53 -7.37 -12.86
CA MET A 241 23.13 -7.73 -12.63
C MET A 241 22.56 -8.67 -13.69
N CYS A 242 22.98 -8.53 -14.95
CA CYS A 242 22.61 -9.45 -16.03
C CYS A 242 23.14 -10.88 -15.82
N PHE A 243 24.28 -11.02 -15.14
CA PHE A 243 24.90 -12.32 -14.90
C PHE A 243 24.59 -12.94 -13.53
N THR A 244 24.18 -12.13 -12.55
CA THR A 244 23.91 -12.58 -11.17
C THR A 244 22.45 -12.50 -10.76
N SER A 245 21.56 -12.04 -11.64
CA SER A 245 20.14 -11.81 -11.31
C SER A 245 19.86 -10.82 -10.16
N MET A 246 20.86 -10.21 -9.55
CA MET A 246 20.68 -9.34 -8.40
C MET A 246 19.75 -8.16 -8.71
N HIS A 247 18.89 -7.80 -7.74
CA HIS A 247 18.14 -6.56 -7.82
C HIS A 247 19.08 -5.37 -7.61
N ILE A 248 18.81 -4.23 -8.24
CA ILE A 248 19.65 -3.02 -8.18
C ILE A 248 20.05 -2.64 -6.74
N THR A 249 19.14 -2.75 -5.78
CA THR A 249 19.40 -2.44 -4.37
C THR A 249 20.39 -3.45 -3.76
N ASP A 250 20.22 -4.73 -4.09
CA ASP A 250 21.07 -5.81 -3.57
C ASP A 250 22.47 -5.72 -4.21
N ALA A 251 22.56 -5.51 -5.53
CA ALA A 251 23.83 -5.32 -6.25
C ALA A 251 24.61 -4.09 -5.75
N ARG A 252 23.93 -2.99 -5.39
CA ARG A 252 24.56 -1.80 -4.83
C ARG A 252 25.16 -2.04 -3.45
N MET A 253 24.57 -2.94 -2.68
CA MET A 253 24.98 -3.29 -1.32
C MET A 253 25.89 -4.52 -1.30
N PHE A 254 26.13 -5.12 -2.46
CA PHE A 254 26.95 -6.32 -2.58
C PHE A 254 28.39 -6.06 -2.15
N CYS A 255 28.91 -6.93 -1.31
CA CYS A 255 30.29 -6.91 -0.81
C CYS A 255 31.08 -8.12 -1.32
N ILE A 256 32.38 -7.93 -1.54
CA ILE A 256 33.28 -8.93 -2.14
C ILE A 256 33.32 -10.22 -1.30
N GLU A 257 33.35 -10.08 0.01
CA GLU A 257 33.39 -11.20 0.99
C GLU A 257 32.12 -12.07 0.98
N GLN A 258 31.09 -11.71 0.23
CA GLN A 258 29.89 -12.53 0.04
C GLN A 258 30.05 -13.64 -1.00
N VAL A 259 31.22 -13.69 -1.67
CA VAL A 259 31.57 -14.77 -2.59
C VAL A 259 32.54 -15.73 -1.92
N ASN A 260 32.18 -17.01 -1.84
CA ASN A 260 33.00 -18.09 -1.33
C ASN A 260 32.91 -19.28 -2.26
N ASN A 261 34.05 -19.82 -2.70
CA ASN A 261 34.13 -20.98 -3.60
C ASN A 261 33.22 -20.81 -4.82
N ASP A 262 33.34 -19.69 -5.50
CA ASP A 262 32.58 -19.32 -6.72
C ASP A 262 31.06 -19.26 -6.52
N VAL A 263 30.59 -19.16 -5.26
CA VAL A 263 29.19 -19.03 -4.93
C VAL A 263 28.95 -17.69 -4.21
N LEU A 264 28.20 -16.83 -4.86
CA LEU A 264 27.70 -15.59 -4.28
C LEU A 264 26.53 -15.91 -3.34
N THR A 265 26.62 -15.51 -2.07
CA THR A 265 25.58 -15.74 -1.06
C THR A 265 25.14 -14.41 -0.45
N TYR A 266 23.86 -14.07 -0.57
CA TYR A 266 23.33 -12.83 -0.01
C TYR A 266 21.87 -12.94 0.45
N TYR A 267 21.46 -11.99 1.29
CA TYR A 267 20.08 -11.82 1.71
C TYR A 267 19.46 -10.61 1.04
N ARG A 268 18.25 -10.76 0.48
CA ARG A 268 17.55 -9.62 -0.14
C ARG A 268 17.28 -8.52 0.87
N VAL A 269 17.72 -7.30 0.53
CA VAL A 269 17.50 -6.09 1.37
C VAL A 269 16.00 -5.89 1.67
N LYS A 270 15.14 -6.12 0.69
CA LYS A 270 13.69 -5.95 0.82
C LYS A 270 13.05 -6.90 1.84
N ASN A 271 13.64 -8.06 2.09
CA ASN A 271 13.03 -9.10 2.93
C ASN A 271 13.71 -9.25 4.30
N ARG A 272 14.59 -8.34 4.69
CA ARG A 272 15.38 -8.43 5.96
C ARG A 272 14.54 -8.69 7.20
N ASN A 273 13.30 -8.16 7.22
CA ASN A 273 12.41 -8.28 8.38
C ASN A 273 11.61 -9.60 8.43
N CYS A 274 11.75 -10.49 7.43
CA CYS A 274 10.92 -11.69 7.27
C CYS A 274 11.70 -13.00 7.45
N LYS A 275 12.91 -13.02 8.05
CA LYS A 275 13.82 -14.19 8.12
C LYS A 275 13.99 -14.85 6.74
N PRO A 276 14.53 -14.12 5.75
CA PRO A 276 14.69 -14.66 4.39
C PRO A 276 15.72 -15.77 4.39
N GLU A 277 15.51 -16.76 3.52
CA GLU A 277 16.58 -17.69 3.18
C GLU A 277 17.66 -16.98 2.35
N PRO A 278 18.94 -17.35 2.51
CA PRO A 278 20.01 -16.82 1.70
C PRO A 278 19.84 -17.25 0.24
N ILE A 279 20.03 -16.31 -0.67
CA ILE A 279 20.08 -16.61 -2.09
C ILE A 279 21.52 -17.00 -2.41
N LYS A 280 21.69 -18.17 -3.03
CA LYS A 280 22.98 -18.71 -3.46
C LYS A 280 23.03 -18.73 -4.97
N ILE A 281 23.97 -18.04 -5.56
CA ILE A 281 24.16 -17.94 -7.01
C ILE A 281 25.55 -18.46 -7.36
N PRO A 282 25.68 -19.61 -8.03
CA PRO A 282 26.95 -20.00 -8.64
C PRO A 282 27.39 -18.93 -9.62
N MET A 283 28.58 -18.42 -9.46
CA MET A 283 29.10 -17.30 -10.27
C MET A 283 29.44 -17.79 -11.69
N PRO A 284 28.82 -17.21 -12.73
CA PRO A 284 29.27 -17.50 -14.09
C PRO A 284 30.57 -16.74 -14.39
N VAL A 285 31.45 -17.30 -15.22
CA VAL A 285 32.74 -16.70 -15.61
C VAL A 285 32.68 -15.20 -15.95
N PRO A 286 31.68 -14.67 -16.67
CA PRO A 286 31.59 -13.23 -16.91
C PRO A 286 31.40 -12.39 -15.63
N ALA A 287 30.71 -12.93 -14.62
CA ALA A 287 30.52 -12.23 -13.34
C ALA A 287 31.77 -12.28 -12.47
N GLU A 288 32.53 -13.41 -12.52
CA GLU A 288 33.82 -13.55 -11.86
C GLU A 288 34.84 -12.53 -12.40
N LYS A 289 34.95 -12.41 -13.72
CA LYS A 289 35.80 -11.41 -14.35
C LYS A 289 35.47 -9.98 -13.95
N LEU A 290 34.16 -9.65 -13.85
CA LEU A 290 33.76 -8.34 -13.36
C LEU A 290 34.09 -8.18 -11.86
N LEU A 291 33.96 -9.23 -11.07
CA LEU A 291 34.35 -9.21 -9.65
C LEU A 291 35.84 -8.94 -9.49
N GLU A 292 36.70 -9.71 -10.16
CA GLU A 292 38.16 -9.56 -10.11
C GLU A 292 38.60 -8.15 -10.53
N GLU A 293 38.06 -7.67 -11.66
CA GLU A 293 38.43 -6.36 -12.21
C GLU A 293 38.03 -5.21 -11.26
N TRP A 294 36.76 -5.22 -10.75
CA TRP A 294 36.25 -4.11 -9.94
C TRP A 294 36.59 -4.27 -8.43
N ALA A 295 37.05 -5.43 -8.00
CA ALA A 295 37.63 -5.59 -6.69
C ALA A 295 38.99 -4.88 -6.57
N GLU A 296 39.76 -4.73 -7.67
CA GLU A 296 41.06 -4.05 -7.66
C GLU A 296 42.00 -4.57 -6.59
N GLY A 297 42.04 -5.90 -6.38
CA GLY A 297 42.82 -6.56 -5.35
C GLY A 297 42.27 -6.46 -3.93
N ARG A 298 41.08 -5.90 -3.75
CA ARG A 298 40.40 -5.86 -2.44
C ARG A 298 39.72 -7.20 -2.15
N GLU A 299 39.79 -7.63 -0.92
CA GLU A 299 39.11 -8.84 -0.43
C GLU A 299 37.78 -8.54 0.27
N GLU A 300 37.57 -7.29 0.68
CA GLU A 300 36.41 -6.87 1.46
C GLU A 300 35.78 -5.56 0.98
N GLY A 301 34.55 -5.34 1.37
CA GLY A 301 33.79 -4.13 1.12
C GLY A 301 33.00 -4.16 -0.18
N ARG A 302 32.31 -3.07 -0.47
CA ARG A 302 31.45 -2.99 -1.66
C ARG A 302 32.23 -3.13 -2.94
N LEU A 303 31.76 -4.01 -3.83
CA LEU A 303 32.37 -4.21 -5.14
C LEU A 303 32.28 -2.91 -5.96
N PHE A 304 31.08 -2.42 -6.20
CA PHE A 304 30.86 -1.20 -6.97
C PHE A 304 30.72 0.00 -6.04
N ARG A 305 31.78 0.81 -5.97
CA ARG A 305 31.80 2.07 -5.22
C ARG A 305 31.23 3.18 -6.11
N ASN A 306 30.59 4.18 -5.52
CA ASN A 306 30.12 5.39 -6.21
C ASN A 306 29.08 5.18 -7.32
N VAL A 307 28.36 4.05 -7.33
CA VAL A 307 27.22 3.87 -8.25
C VAL A 307 26.16 4.91 -7.97
N GLN A 308 25.76 5.63 -9.00
CA GLN A 308 24.76 6.70 -8.94
C GLN A 308 23.37 6.16 -8.54
N CYS A 309 22.44 7.06 -8.16
CA CYS A 309 21.09 6.66 -7.82
C CYS A 309 20.35 5.96 -8.98
N ASP A 310 19.28 5.23 -8.69
CA ASP A 310 18.56 4.39 -9.66
C ASP A 310 18.07 5.15 -10.89
N GLN A 311 17.67 6.42 -10.72
CA GLN A 311 17.23 7.28 -11.83
C GLN A 311 18.38 7.62 -12.77
N VAL A 312 19.56 7.92 -12.22
CA VAL A 312 20.75 8.25 -13.01
C VAL A 312 21.25 7.01 -13.74
N VAL A 313 21.38 5.87 -13.05
CA VAL A 313 21.72 4.57 -13.66
C VAL A 313 20.77 4.26 -14.82
N SER A 314 19.46 4.35 -14.62
CA SER A 314 18.48 4.07 -15.68
C SER A 314 18.56 5.05 -16.85
N ARG A 315 18.90 6.33 -16.62
CA ARG A 315 19.10 7.33 -17.67
C ARG A 315 20.37 7.03 -18.47
N GLN A 316 21.45 6.68 -17.81
CA GLN A 316 22.71 6.31 -18.44
C GLN A 316 22.57 5.05 -19.29
N LEU A 317 21.89 4.01 -18.77
CA LEU A 317 21.60 2.79 -19.54
C LEU A 317 20.76 3.04 -20.78
N LYS A 318 19.79 3.97 -20.72
CA LYS A 318 19.04 4.38 -21.92
C LYS A 318 19.90 5.07 -22.96
N ALA A 319 20.87 5.89 -22.53
CA ALA A 319 21.82 6.53 -23.45
C ALA A 319 22.70 5.49 -24.13
N ILE A 320 23.26 4.54 -23.37
CA ILE A 320 24.05 3.41 -23.89
C ILE A 320 23.23 2.57 -24.88
N ALA A 321 22.00 2.20 -24.52
CA ALA A 321 21.14 1.42 -25.41
C ALA A 321 20.84 2.16 -26.73
N LYS A 322 20.61 3.47 -26.66
CA LYS A 322 20.39 4.29 -27.85
C LYS A 322 21.63 4.32 -28.76
N GLU A 323 22.84 4.44 -28.21
CA GLU A 323 24.11 4.38 -28.93
C GLU A 323 24.31 3.04 -29.66
N LEU A 324 23.88 1.94 -29.01
CA LEU A 324 23.87 0.59 -29.59
C LEU A 324 22.71 0.33 -30.56
N GLY A 325 21.83 1.30 -30.82
CA GLY A 325 20.69 1.14 -31.71
C GLY A 325 19.53 0.29 -31.11
N ILE A 326 19.54 0.03 -29.79
CA ILE A 326 18.55 -0.80 -29.12
C ILE A 326 17.34 0.05 -28.72
N ASN A 327 16.21 -0.17 -29.39
CA ASN A 327 14.98 0.58 -29.17
C ASN A 327 14.07 -0.09 -28.10
N LYS A 328 14.61 -0.26 -26.88
CA LYS A 328 13.88 -0.81 -25.71
C LYS A 328 13.98 0.13 -24.52
N LYS A 329 13.02 0.03 -23.59
CA LYS A 329 13.05 0.82 -22.36
C LYS A 329 14.00 0.22 -21.32
N ILE A 330 15.30 0.35 -21.55
CA ILE A 330 16.31 -0.22 -20.67
C ILE A 330 16.36 0.54 -19.34
N SER A 331 16.39 -0.20 -18.26
CA SER A 331 16.53 0.28 -16.88
C SER A 331 17.37 -0.70 -16.08
N ALA A 332 17.75 -0.34 -14.86
CA ALA A 332 18.47 -1.28 -13.98
C ALA A 332 17.71 -2.62 -13.74
N LYS A 333 16.38 -2.60 -13.77
CA LYS A 333 15.58 -3.84 -13.64
C LYS A 333 15.75 -4.77 -14.85
N THR A 334 16.01 -4.19 -16.02
CA THR A 334 16.18 -4.95 -17.26
C THR A 334 17.30 -5.99 -17.13
N GLY A 335 18.36 -5.72 -16.36
CA GLY A 335 19.43 -6.70 -16.12
C GLY A 335 18.90 -8.00 -15.50
N ARG A 336 18.13 -7.89 -14.43
CA ARG A 336 17.51 -9.06 -13.80
C ARG A 336 16.48 -9.77 -14.70
N HIS A 337 15.73 -9.02 -15.48
CA HIS A 337 14.78 -9.59 -16.44
C HIS A 337 15.51 -10.33 -17.59
N THR A 338 16.63 -9.78 -18.04
CA THR A 338 17.52 -10.40 -19.03
C THR A 338 18.06 -11.73 -18.51
N PHE A 339 18.63 -11.75 -17.30
CA PHE A 339 19.05 -12.99 -16.67
C PHE A 339 17.94 -14.04 -16.65
N ALA A 340 16.78 -13.66 -16.12
CA ALA A 340 15.66 -14.57 -15.95
C ALA A 340 15.17 -15.17 -17.28
N THR A 341 15.09 -14.32 -18.31
CA THR A 341 14.63 -14.74 -19.64
C THR A 341 15.63 -15.67 -20.32
N ILE A 342 16.92 -15.31 -20.31
CA ILE A 342 17.98 -16.11 -20.93
C ILE A 342 18.13 -17.45 -20.18
N TYR A 343 18.16 -17.42 -18.84
CA TYR A 343 18.23 -18.62 -18.01
C TYR A 343 17.10 -19.59 -18.33
N LEU A 344 15.84 -19.09 -18.28
CA LEU A 344 14.67 -19.92 -18.51
C LEU A 344 14.59 -20.45 -19.95
N ARG A 345 15.01 -19.66 -20.93
CA ARG A 345 15.07 -20.10 -22.33
C ARG A 345 16.03 -21.28 -22.51
N LYS A 346 17.20 -21.24 -21.82
CA LYS A 346 18.22 -22.29 -21.93
C LYS A 346 17.94 -23.52 -21.08
N THR A 347 17.45 -23.35 -19.86
CA THR A 347 17.33 -24.46 -18.91
C THR A 347 15.93 -25.05 -18.83
N LYS A 348 14.89 -24.28 -19.22
CA LYS A 348 13.46 -24.63 -19.06
C LYS A 348 13.07 -24.87 -17.57
N ASP A 349 13.94 -24.56 -16.60
CA ASP A 349 13.75 -24.80 -15.18
C ASP A 349 13.27 -23.55 -14.43
N LEU A 350 11.95 -23.46 -14.27
CA LEU A 350 11.29 -22.37 -13.56
C LEU A 350 11.53 -22.42 -12.04
N SER A 351 11.72 -23.63 -11.48
CA SER A 351 11.94 -23.81 -10.04
C SER A 351 13.29 -23.29 -9.60
N SER A 352 14.35 -23.67 -10.33
CA SER A 352 15.70 -23.15 -10.07
C SER A 352 15.77 -21.64 -10.31
N LEU A 353 15.10 -21.13 -11.36
CA LEU A 353 15.00 -19.70 -11.60
C LEU A 353 14.34 -18.96 -10.42
N GLN A 354 13.26 -19.51 -9.86
CA GLN A 354 12.60 -18.94 -8.67
C GLN A 354 13.57 -18.76 -7.51
N LYS A 355 14.39 -19.80 -7.24
CA LYS A 355 15.40 -19.78 -6.16
C LYS A 355 16.50 -18.75 -6.44
N LEU A 356 17.06 -18.73 -7.65
CA LEU A 356 18.08 -17.76 -8.07
C LEU A 356 17.58 -16.30 -7.99
N LEU A 357 16.30 -16.09 -8.28
CA LEU A 357 15.67 -14.79 -8.14
C LEU A 357 15.27 -14.48 -6.67
N GLY A 358 15.26 -15.45 -5.77
CA GLY A 358 14.77 -15.29 -4.39
C GLY A 358 13.31 -14.83 -4.34
N HIS A 359 12.46 -15.37 -5.20
CA HIS A 359 11.02 -15.09 -5.18
C HIS A 359 10.33 -16.02 -4.19
N SER A 360 9.64 -15.44 -3.21
CA SER A 360 8.86 -16.20 -2.22
C SER A 360 7.63 -16.89 -2.81
N ASN A 361 7.13 -16.39 -3.94
CA ASN A 361 5.96 -16.93 -4.63
C ASN A 361 6.30 -17.18 -6.11
N ILE A 362 6.04 -18.40 -6.58
CA ILE A 362 6.26 -18.80 -7.97
C ILE A 362 5.54 -17.88 -8.98
N ARG A 363 4.40 -17.27 -8.58
CA ARG A 363 3.66 -16.33 -9.43
C ARG A 363 4.50 -15.12 -9.84
N GLU A 364 5.51 -14.73 -9.04
CA GLU A 364 6.44 -13.65 -9.40
C GLU A 364 7.37 -14.08 -10.55
N THR A 365 7.70 -15.38 -10.64
CA THR A 365 8.55 -15.95 -11.68
C THR A 365 7.75 -16.30 -12.95
N MET A 366 6.45 -16.55 -12.79
CA MET A 366 5.55 -16.85 -13.92
C MET A 366 5.45 -15.74 -14.97
N ILE A 367 5.88 -14.52 -14.67
CA ILE A 367 5.96 -13.45 -15.67
C ILE A 367 6.91 -13.80 -16.82
N TYR A 368 7.88 -14.69 -16.60
CA TYR A 368 8.82 -15.16 -17.61
C TYR A 368 8.34 -16.42 -18.35
N ALA A 369 7.24 -17.04 -17.90
CA ALA A 369 6.77 -18.33 -18.46
C ALA A 369 6.37 -18.24 -19.94
N HIS A 370 6.05 -17.03 -20.47
CA HIS A 370 5.77 -16.83 -21.89
C HIS A 370 6.94 -17.27 -22.80
N VAL A 371 8.18 -17.20 -22.29
CA VAL A 371 9.37 -17.67 -23.01
C VAL A 371 9.34 -19.20 -23.25
N MET A 372 8.61 -19.92 -22.41
CA MET A 372 8.45 -21.37 -22.55
C MET A 372 7.39 -21.78 -23.62
N ASP A 373 6.56 -20.84 -24.09
CA ASP A 373 5.55 -21.15 -25.09
C ASP A 373 6.17 -21.51 -26.46
N GLU A 374 7.31 -20.91 -26.79
CA GLU A 374 8.09 -21.27 -27.97
C GLU A 374 8.57 -22.73 -27.92
N SER A 375 8.88 -23.27 -26.74
CA SER A 375 9.38 -24.61 -26.53
C SER A 375 8.27 -25.68 -26.40
N LYS A 376 6.99 -25.31 -26.38
CA LYS A 376 5.90 -26.29 -26.34
C LYS A 376 5.92 -27.18 -27.59
N ARG A 377 6.20 -26.60 -28.77
CA ARG A 377 6.35 -27.36 -30.00
C ARG A 377 7.53 -28.32 -29.96
N GLU A 378 8.68 -27.88 -29.46
CA GLU A 378 9.87 -28.71 -29.27
C GLU A 378 9.59 -29.83 -28.26
N GLY A 379 8.93 -29.53 -27.15
CA GLY A 379 8.53 -30.51 -26.13
C GLY A 379 7.60 -31.60 -26.69
N MET A 380 6.68 -31.22 -27.58
CA MET A 380 5.78 -32.19 -28.22
C MET A 380 6.51 -33.14 -29.21
N GLN A 381 7.67 -32.75 -29.69
CA GLN A 381 8.46 -33.62 -30.59
C GLN A 381 8.95 -34.90 -29.89
N CYS A 382 9.06 -34.91 -28.54
CA CYS A 382 9.40 -36.16 -27.82
C CYS A 382 8.40 -37.30 -28.03
N PHE A 383 7.17 -37.00 -28.43
CA PHE A 383 6.15 -37.98 -28.73
C PHE A 383 6.22 -38.52 -30.18
N ASN A 384 7.01 -37.86 -31.06
CA ASN A 384 7.12 -38.32 -32.47
C ASN A 384 7.83 -39.66 -32.62
N SER A 385 8.50 -40.15 -31.57
CA SER A 385 9.11 -41.48 -31.54
C SER A 385 8.13 -42.61 -31.25
N PHE A 386 6.91 -42.30 -30.82
CA PHE A 386 5.86 -43.31 -30.60
C PHE A 386 5.10 -43.50 -31.91
N THR A 387 5.37 -44.59 -32.60
CA THR A 387 4.58 -45.05 -33.77
C THR A 387 3.34 -45.77 -33.27
N LEU A 388 2.17 -45.37 -33.74
CA LEU A 388 0.91 -46.08 -33.56
C LEU A 388 0.77 -47.21 -34.57
#